data_f69bec243f241f90ea5cb98f06577a48
#
_entry.id   f69bec243f241f90ea5cb98f06577a48
#
_cell.length_a   1.000
_cell.length_b   1.000
_cell.length_c   1.000
_cell.angle_alpha   90.00
_cell.angle_beta   90.00
_cell.angle_gamma   90.00
#
_symmetry.space_group_name_H-M   'P 1'
#
loop_
_entity.id
_entity.type
_entity.pdbx_description
1 polymer ?
#
loop_
_entity_poly.entity_id
_entity_poly.type
_entity_poly.pdbx_seq_one_letter_code
_entity_poly.pdbx_strand_id
1 'polypeptide(L)'
;MINLIGLNQVFEVIIRTAIIVLAAFIVIRIRGRKQLAQLTLFDIIIVIALGSAVGDVMIYPEEIVSLLRSVIAITTLAVLVYISEYLVCRAPKKITRIIYGDSTVIIKNGKLIKKNFEKINLTEDQLRSKLREKNIQYYSEARIVRLEPDGELSVQRKKNDKKD
;
A
#
# COMPACT_ATOMS: atom_id res chain seq x y z
N MET A 1 -25.46 15.52 -32.70
CA MET A 1 -24.79 14.64 -33.68
C MET A 1 -23.76 13.86 -32.94
N ILE A 2 -23.94 12.56 -32.73
CA ILE A 2 -22.92 11.66 -32.13
C ILE A 2 -21.88 11.49 -33.22
N ASN A 3 -20.72 12.14 -33.07
CA ASN A 3 -19.57 11.86 -33.91
C ASN A 3 -19.19 10.41 -33.64
N LEU A 4 -19.44 9.53 -34.60
CA LEU A 4 -18.94 8.17 -34.60
C LEU A 4 -17.42 8.25 -34.56
N ILE A 5 -16.83 7.73 -33.49
CA ILE A 5 -15.39 7.63 -33.30
C ILE A 5 -14.84 6.85 -34.49
N GLY A 6 -13.98 7.48 -35.31
CA GLY A 6 -13.40 6.82 -36.47
C GLY A 6 -12.51 5.65 -36.03
N LEU A 7 -12.44 4.58 -36.83
CA LEU A 7 -11.62 3.39 -36.58
C LEU A 7 -10.16 3.76 -36.23
N ASN A 8 -9.61 4.80 -36.88
CA ASN A 8 -8.28 5.30 -36.59
C ASN A 8 -8.11 5.87 -35.17
N GLN A 9 -9.13 6.58 -34.66
CA GLN A 9 -9.13 7.11 -33.30
C GLN A 9 -9.20 5.99 -32.26
N VAL A 10 -10.01 4.96 -32.52
CA VAL A 10 -10.06 3.78 -31.64
C VAL A 10 -8.70 3.10 -31.56
N PHE A 11 -8.03 2.90 -32.69
CA PHE A 11 -6.73 2.26 -32.77
C PHE A 11 -5.66 3.08 -32.03
N GLU A 12 -5.70 4.41 -32.18
CA GLU A 12 -4.79 5.33 -31.48
C GLU A 12 -4.97 5.26 -29.95
N VAL A 13 -6.21 5.27 -29.45
CA VAL A 13 -6.50 5.12 -28.02
C VAL A 13 -5.96 3.79 -27.48
N ILE A 14 -6.14 2.69 -28.22
CA ILE A 14 -5.65 1.37 -27.80
C ILE A 14 -4.14 1.37 -27.65
N ILE A 15 -3.42 1.89 -28.66
CA ILE A 15 -1.94 1.93 -28.62
C ILE A 15 -1.45 2.80 -27.47
N ARG A 16 -1.99 4.00 -27.31
CA ARG A 16 -1.60 4.92 -26.23
C ARG A 16 -1.85 4.31 -24.86
N THR A 17 -3.01 3.69 -24.68
CA THR A 17 -3.35 2.98 -23.44
C THR A 17 -2.37 1.85 -23.17
N ALA A 18 -2.01 1.06 -24.17
CA ALA A 18 -1.05 -0.02 -24.02
C ALA A 18 0.34 0.50 -23.60
N ILE A 19 0.81 1.58 -24.21
CA ILE A 19 2.10 2.20 -23.86
C ILE A 19 2.11 2.69 -22.43
N ILE A 20 1.08 3.43 -21.99
CA ILE A 20 1.05 4.01 -20.65
C ILE A 20 0.88 2.94 -19.56
N VAL A 21 0.07 1.91 -19.83
CA VAL A 21 -0.09 0.77 -18.90
C VAL A 21 1.22 0.00 -18.77
N LEU A 22 1.94 -0.20 -19.87
CA LEU A 22 3.26 -0.84 -19.84
C LEU A 22 4.27 -0.02 -19.02
N ALA A 23 4.28 1.31 -19.19
CA ALA A 23 5.13 2.21 -18.42
C ALA A 23 4.77 2.14 -16.91
N ALA A 24 3.49 2.20 -16.55
CA ALA A 24 3.03 2.04 -15.18
C ALA A 24 3.40 0.67 -14.59
N PHE A 25 3.26 -0.40 -15.36
CA PHE A 25 3.66 -1.75 -14.96
C PHE A 25 5.17 -1.83 -14.64
N ILE A 26 6.02 -1.23 -15.49
CA ILE A 26 7.46 -1.17 -15.26
C ILE A 26 7.77 -0.46 -13.94
N VAL A 27 7.12 0.68 -13.67
CA VAL A 27 7.29 1.44 -12.40
C VAL A 27 6.92 0.61 -11.20
N ILE A 28 5.78 -0.08 -11.24
CA ILE A 28 5.32 -0.94 -10.15
C ILE A 28 6.31 -2.11 -9.95
N ARG A 29 6.85 -2.66 -11.03
CA ARG A 29 7.81 -3.78 -10.97
C ARG A 29 9.17 -3.39 -10.39
N ILE A 30 9.63 -2.17 -10.63
CA ILE A 30 10.89 -1.64 -10.04
C ILE A 30 10.78 -1.60 -8.50
N ARG A 31 9.61 -1.41 -7.93
CA ARG A 31 9.34 -1.41 -6.50
C ARG A 31 9.65 -2.70 -5.76
N GLY A 32 9.89 -3.80 -6.48
CA GLY A 32 10.21 -5.08 -5.87
C GLY A 32 8.98 -5.86 -5.37
N ARG A 33 9.23 -6.88 -4.52
CA ARG A 33 8.26 -7.91 -4.14
C ARG A 33 7.38 -7.53 -2.93
N LYS A 34 7.05 -6.26 -2.72
CA LYS A 34 6.08 -5.92 -1.67
C LYS A 34 4.73 -6.54 -2.04
N GLN A 35 4.20 -7.36 -1.15
CA GLN A 35 2.86 -7.93 -1.32
C GLN A 35 1.83 -6.81 -1.27
N LEU A 36 0.83 -6.85 -2.15
CA LEU A 36 -0.27 -5.87 -2.18
C LEU A 36 -0.98 -5.74 -0.83
N ALA A 37 -0.99 -6.81 -0.04
CA ALA A 37 -1.54 -6.82 1.31
C ALA A 37 -0.74 -6.01 2.35
N GLN A 38 0.48 -5.55 2.00
CA GLN A 38 1.36 -4.79 2.90
C GLN A 38 1.63 -3.36 2.38
N LEU A 39 0.69 -2.80 1.62
CA LEU A 39 0.79 -1.43 1.13
C LEU A 39 0.67 -0.45 2.29
N THR A 40 1.65 0.45 2.41
CA THR A 40 1.58 1.57 3.34
C THR A 40 0.69 2.68 2.78
N LEU A 41 0.30 3.64 3.62
CA LEU A 41 -0.46 4.81 3.18
C LEU A 41 0.24 5.56 2.04
N PHE A 42 1.57 5.66 2.09
CA PHE A 42 2.39 6.26 1.04
C PHE A 42 2.29 5.48 -0.28
N ASP A 43 2.25 4.15 -0.21
CA ASP A 43 2.09 3.28 -1.38
C ASP A 43 0.72 3.49 -2.06
N ILE A 44 -0.34 3.68 -1.26
CA ILE A 44 -1.69 3.95 -1.76
C ILE A 44 -1.74 5.29 -2.51
N ILE A 45 -1.11 6.35 -1.97
CA ILE A 45 -1.02 7.66 -2.63
C ILE A 45 -0.35 7.53 -4.00
N ILE A 46 0.73 6.75 -4.11
CA ILE A 46 1.41 6.52 -5.38
C ILE A 46 0.53 5.76 -6.38
N VAL A 47 -0.21 4.75 -5.94
CA VAL A 47 -1.13 4.00 -6.81
C VAL A 47 -2.24 4.90 -7.34
N ILE A 48 -2.79 5.78 -6.50
CA ILE A 48 -3.81 6.77 -6.91
C ILE A 48 -3.22 7.75 -7.93
N ALA A 49 -2.01 8.28 -7.69
CA ALA A 49 -1.34 9.19 -8.60
C ALA A 49 -1.01 8.55 -9.96
N LEU A 50 -0.57 7.28 -9.96
CA LEU A 50 -0.37 6.50 -11.17
C LEU A 50 -1.68 6.30 -11.94
N GLY A 51 -2.75 5.95 -11.23
CA GLY A 51 -4.07 5.77 -11.85
C GLY A 51 -4.59 7.03 -12.52
N SER A 52 -4.38 8.20 -11.89
CA SER A 52 -4.71 9.50 -12.48
C SER A 52 -3.91 9.78 -13.75
N ALA A 53 -2.58 9.59 -13.72
CA ALA A 53 -1.72 9.82 -14.89
C ALA A 53 -2.05 8.89 -16.06
N VAL A 54 -2.46 7.65 -15.79
CA VAL A 54 -2.95 6.71 -16.81
C VAL A 54 -4.30 7.15 -17.34
N GLY A 55 -5.21 7.60 -16.47
CA GLY A 55 -6.57 8.04 -16.85
C GLY A 55 -6.55 9.25 -17.77
N ASP A 56 -5.66 10.21 -17.57
CA ASP A 56 -5.54 11.41 -18.38
C ASP A 56 -5.28 11.08 -19.86
N VAL A 57 -4.42 10.09 -20.15
CA VAL A 57 -4.13 9.65 -21.52
C VAL A 57 -5.34 9.00 -22.19
N MET A 58 -6.18 8.31 -21.39
CA MET A 58 -7.39 7.65 -21.90
C MET A 58 -8.49 8.65 -22.21
N ILE A 59 -8.60 9.75 -21.45
CA ILE A 59 -9.66 10.76 -21.58
C ILE A 59 -9.33 11.77 -22.69
N TYR A 60 -8.04 12.14 -22.85
CA TYR A 60 -7.57 13.14 -23.82
C TYR A 60 -6.70 12.52 -24.92
N PRO A 61 -7.27 11.67 -25.78
CA PRO A 61 -6.50 10.94 -26.78
C PRO A 61 -5.95 11.82 -27.92
N GLU A 62 -6.52 13.00 -28.14
CA GLU A 62 -6.22 13.84 -29.31
C GLU A 62 -4.93 14.64 -29.19
N GLU A 63 -4.33 14.73 -28.00
CA GLU A 63 -3.11 15.50 -27.78
C GLU A 63 -1.88 14.61 -27.52
N ILE A 64 -0.92 14.64 -28.44
CA ILE A 64 0.42 14.04 -28.22
C ILE A 64 1.06 14.61 -26.94
N VAL A 65 0.77 15.87 -26.61
CA VAL A 65 1.23 16.56 -25.41
C VAL A 65 0.73 15.87 -24.14
N SER A 66 -0.48 15.31 -24.14
CA SER A 66 -1.05 14.56 -23.01
C SER A 66 -0.26 13.28 -22.74
N LEU A 67 0.11 12.54 -23.78
CA LEU A 67 0.96 11.34 -23.64
C LEU A 67 2.34 11.69 -23.06
N LEU A 68 2.98 12.75 -23.56
CA LEU A 68 4.29 13.20 -23.05
C LEU A 68 4.21 13.64 -21.58
N ARG A 69 3.19 14.38 -21.20
CA ARG A 69 2.96 14.81 -19.80
C ARG A 69 2.79 13.61 -18.88
N SER A 70 2.01 12.61 -19.29
CA SER A 70 1.80 11.40 -18.49
C SER A 70 3.05 10.55 -18.38
N VAL A 71 3.85 10.42 -19.44
CA VAL A 71 5.14 9.72 -19.37
C VAL A 71 6.10 10.44 -18.41
N ILE A 72 6.16 11.77 -18.46
CA ILE A 72 6.97 12.57 -17.53
C ILE A 72 6.46 12.39 -16.10
N ALA A 73 5.15 12.44 -15.87
CA ALA A 73 4.55 12.25 -14.54
C ALA A 73 4.87 10.86 -13.97
N ILE A 74 4.70 9.81 -14.76
CA ILE A 74 5.00 8.43 -14.35
C ILE A 74 6.50 8.26 -14.08
N THR A 75 7.37 8.82 -14.91
CA THR A 75 8.82 8.77 -14.69
C THR A 75 9.21 9.52 -13.42
N THR A 76 8.62 10.69 -13.18
CA THR A 76 8.83 11.48 -11.96
C THR A 76 8.37 10.70 -10.73
N LEU A 77 7.20 10.08 -10.78
CA LEU A 77 6.72 9.19 -9.71
C LEU A 77 7.66 8.02 -9.46
N ALA A 78 8.17 7.37 -10.52
CA ALA A 78 9.16 6.29 -10.40
C ALA A 78 10.42 6.74 -9.67
N VAL A 79 10.94 7.90 -10.03
CA VAL A 79 12.14 8.50 -9.39
C VAL A 79 11.85 8.84 -7.92
N LEU A 80 10.71 9.44 -7.61
CA LEU A 80 10.31 9.76 -6.23
C LEU A 80 10.16 8.51 -5.38
N VAL A 81 9.54 7.45 -5.92
CA VAL A 81 9.44 6.14 -5.25
C VAL A 81 10.82 5.58 -4.97
N TYR A 82 11.69 5.53 -5.96
CA TYR A 82 13.05 5.03 -5.80
C TYR A 82 13.83 5.80 -4.74
N ILE A 83 13.77 7.13 -4.79
CA ILE A 83 14.43 8.01 -3.80
C ILE A 83 13.85 7.77 -2.40
N SER A 84 12.54 7.66 -2.26
CA SER A 84 11.90 7.43 -0.96
C SER A 84 12.32 6.10 -0.35
N GLU A 85 12.36 5.02 -1.13
CA GLU A 85 12.81 3.72 -0.66
C GLU A 85 14.31 3.71 -0.30
N TYR A 86 15.12 4.34 -1.14
CA TYR A 86 16.55 4.48 -0.86
C TYR A 86 16.83 5.27 0.43
N LEU A 87 16.11 6.39 0.62
CA LEU A 87 16.22 7.20 1.84
C LEU A 87 15.77 6.41 3.07
N VAL A 88 14.65 5.70 2.98
CA VAL A 88 14.11 4.94 4.11
C VAL A 88 15.02 3.79 4.51
N CYS A 89 15.62 3.08 3.55
CA CYS A 89 16.58 2.00 3.86
C CYS A 89 17.83 2.51 4.60
N ARG A 90 18.18 3.78 4.44
CA ARG A 90 19.37 4.39 5.08
C ARG A 90 19.04 5.39 6.16
N ALA A 91 17.78 5.78 6.30
CA ALA A 91 17.35 6.78 7.27
C ALA A 91 17.40 6.26 8.71
N PRO A 92 17.65 7.15 9.68
CA PRO A 92 17.44 6.84 11.08
C PRO A 92 16.00 6.37 11.32
N LYS A 93 15.79 5.42 12.24
CA LYS A 93 14.48 4.86 12.60
C LYS A 93 13.38 5.91 12.83
N LYS A 94 13.76 7.13 13.20
CA LYS A 94 12.86 8.25 13.44
C LYS A 94 12.16 8.72 12.14
N ILE A 95 12.89 8.79 11.04
CA ILE A 95 12.37 9.20 9.72
C ILE A 95 11.52 8.07 9.13
N THR A 96 11.98 6.83 9.22
CA THR A 96 11.23 5.65 8.79
C THR A 96 9.86 5.56 9.48
N ARG A 97 9.81 5.90 10.77
CA ARG A 97 8.59 5.96 11.57
C ARG A 97 7.58 7.00 11.08
N ILE A 98 8.06 8.16 10.64
CA ILE A 98 7.20 9.24 10.13
C ILE A 98 6.58 8.85 8.78
N ILE A 99 7.35 8.19 7.92
CA ILE A 99 6.91 7.85 6.55
C ILE A 99 6.05 6.59 6.53
N TYR A 100 6.46 5.54 7.25
CA TYR A 100 5.80 4.23 7.21
C TYR A 100 4.91 3.95 8.42
N GLY A 101 5.00 4.77 9.47
CA GLY A 101 4.36 4.50 10.75
C GLY A 101 5.20 3.60 11.66
N ASP A 102 4.70 3.36 12.87
CA ASP A 102 5.34 2.52 13.88
C ASP A 102 4.41 1.38 14.30
N SER A 103 4.98 0.22 14.56
CA SER A 103 4.21 -0.88 15.10
C SER A 103 3.88 -0.63 16.57
N THR A 104 2.62 -0.81 16.97
CA THR A 104 2.15 -0.58 18.34
C THR A 104 1.79 -1.89 19.02
N VAL A 105 2.44 -2.20 20.16
CA VAL A 105 2.08 -3.38 20.97
C VAL A 105 0.75 -3.12 21.66
N ILE A 106 -0.26 -3.95 21.36
CA ILE A 106 -1.62 -3.84 21.90
C ILE A 106 -1.84 -4.84 23.02
N ILE A 107 -1.35 -6.06 22.87
CA ILE A 107 -1.47 -7.12 23.87
C ILE A 107 -0.07 -7.61 24.25
N LYS A 108 0.17 -7.75 25.55
CA LYS A 108 1.40 -8.30 26.09
C LYS A 108 1.06 -9.30 27.19
N ASN A 109 1.62 -10.52 27.05
CA ASN A 109 1.41 -11.63 28.00
C ASN A 109 -0.07 -11.96 28.28
N GLY A 110 -0.94 -11.82 27.27
CA GLY A 110 -2.36 -12.10 27.39
C GLY A 110 -3.20 -10.95 27.96
N LYS A 111 -2.62 -9.79 28.18
CA LYS A 111 -3.33 -8.61 28.72
C LYS A 111 -3.32 -7.47 27.70
N LEU A 112 -4.48 -6.83 27.52
CA LEU A 112 -4.64 -5.65 26.68
C LEU A 112 -3.93 -4.44 27.33
N ILE A 113 -3.10 -3.73 26.58
CA ILE A 113 -2.45 -2.50 27.02
C ILE A 113 -3.37 -1.33 26.68
N LYS A 114 -4.27 -0.95 27.60
CA LYS A 114 -5.28 0.11 27.40
C LYS A 114 -4.70 1.40 26.85
N LYS A 115 -3.58 1.90 27.41
CA LYS A 115 -2.90 3.13 26.99
C LYS A 115 -2.48 3.12 25.52
N ASN A 116 -2.12 1.96 24.99
CA ASN A 116 -1.73 1.82 23.57
C ASN A 116 -2.96 1.60 22.69
N PHE A 117 -3.97 0.90 23.22
CA PHE A 117 -5.21 0.66 22.50
C PHE A 117 -6.01 1.95 22.28
N GLU A 118 -6.04 2.86 23.26
CA GLU A 118 -6.70 4.17 23.17
C GLU A 118 -6.07 5.11 22.11
N LYS A 119 -4.81 4.84 21.70
CA LYS A 119 -4.11 5.63 20.69
C LYS A 119 -4.37 5.19 19.26
N ILE A 120 -5.00 4.06 19.08
CA ILE A 120 -5.29 3.47 17.79
C ILE A 120 -6.79 3.56 17.50
N ASN A 121 -7.13 3.90 16.27
CA ASN A 121 -8.53 3.94 15.82
C ASN A 121 -9.04 2.52 15.51
N LEU A 122 -9.13 1.68 16.53
CA LEU A 122 -9.62 0.31 16.43
C LEU A 122 -10.60 0.03 17.57
N THR A 123 -11.77 -0.50 17.23
CA THR A 123 -12.73 -0.93 18.25
C THR A 123 -12.33 -2.31 18.81
N GLU A 124 -12.85 -2.65 20.00
CA GLU A 124 -12.56 -3.96 20.61
C GLU A 124 -13.11 -5.11 19.75
N ASP A 125 -14.25 -4.92 19.10
CA ASP A 125 -14.85 -5.92 18.21
C ASP A 125 -14.00 -6.13 16.96
N GLN A 126 -13.44 -5.06 16.38
CA GLN A 126 -12.50 -5.14 15.27
C GLN A 126 -11.21 -5.85 15.68
N LEU A 127 -10.67 -5.56 16.87
CA LEU A 127 -9.51 -6.27 17.41
C LEU A 127 -9.79 -7.75 17.54
N ARG A 128 -10.92 -8.12 18.13
CA ARG A 128 -11.35 -9.53 18.28
C ARG A 128 -11.53 -10.22 16.92
N SER A 129 -12.11 -9.52 15.93
CA SER A 129 -12.25 -10.06 14.57
C SER A 129 -10.90 -10.37 13.94
N LYS A 130 -9.97 -9.40 13.96
CA LYS A 130 -8.61 -9.58 13.43
C LYS A 130 -7.82 -10.66 14.17
N LEU A 131 -8.04 -10.85 15.46
CA LEU A 131 -7.41 -11.94 16.23
C LEU A 131 -7.95 -13.31 15.80
N ARG A 132 -9.25 -13.43 15.53
CA ARG A 132 -9.84 -14.68 15.00
C ARG A 132 -9.27 -15.04 13.63
N GLU A 133 -9.03 -14.06 12.76
CA GLU A 133 -8.35 -14.28 11.47
C GLU A 133 -6.93 -14.88 11.65
N LYS A 134 -6.26 -14.54 12.76
CA LYS A 134 -4.95 -15.12 13.13
C LYS A 134 -5.09 -16.37 14.02
N ASN A 135 -6.30 -16.97 14.11
CA ASN A 135 -6.62 -18.12 14.94
C ASN A 135 -6.35 -17.93 16.44
N ILE A 136 -6.58 -16.74 16.97
CA ILE A 136 -6.55 -16.41 18.40
C ILE A 136 -7.97 -16.11 18.86
N GLN A 137 -8.49 -16.93 19.78
CA GLN A 137 -9.83 -16.74 20.34
C GLN A 137 -9.81 -15.87 21.60
N TYR A 138 -8.81 -16.07 22.46
CA TYR A 138 -8.67 -15.37 23.73
C TYR A 138 -7.35 -14.62 23.80
N TYR A 139 -7.36 -13.43 24.41
CA TYR A 139 -6.13 -12.65 24.62
C TYR A 139 -5.06 -13.42 25.38
N SER A 140 -5.47 -14.33 26.27
CA SER A 140 -4.58 -15.18 27.06
C SER A 140 -3.65 -16.09 26.25
N GLU A 141 -4.03 -16.44 25.02
CA GLU A 141 -3.25 -17.28 24.09
C GLU A 141 -2.06 -16.52 23.48
N ALA A 142 -2.17 -15.20 23.43
CA ALA A 142 -1.15 -14.36 22.81
C ALA A 142 -0.07 -13.94 23.83
N ARG A 143 1.18 -14.11 23.43
CA ARG A 143 2.32 -13.53 24.16
C ARG A 143 2.46 -12.05 23.83
N ILE A 144 2.46 -11.71 22.54
CA ILE A 144 2.55 -10.34 22.04
C ILE A 144 1.65 -10.22 20.82
N VAL A 145 0.82 -9.16 20.78
CA VAL A 145 0.11 -8.71 19.58
C VAL A 145 0.52 -7.29 19.28
N ARG A 146 0.91 -7.05 18.03
CA ARG A 146 1.23 -5.71 17.53
C ARG A 146 0.29 -5.35 16.39
N LEU A 147 -0.13 -4.10 16.38
CA LEU A 147 -0.71 -3.48 15.19
C LEU A 147 0.45 -2.95 14.34
N GLU A 148 0.56 -3.45 13.13
CA GLU A 148 1.56 -3.01 12.18
C GLU A 148 1.09 -1.75 11.42
N PRO A 149 1.99 -0.99 10.75
CA PRO A 149 1.63 0.24 10.06
C PRO A 149 0.62 0.09 8.92
N ASP A 150 0.50 -1.11 8.35
CA ASP A 150 -0.47 -1.47 7.32
C ASP A 150 -1.86 -1.80 7.91
N GLY A 151 -2.01 -1.73 9.24
CA GLY A 151 -3.24 -2.04 9.95
C GLY A 151 -3.45 -3.54 10.22
N GLU A 152 -2.50 -4.41 9.84
CA GLU A 152 -2.54 -5.83 10.14
C GLU A 152 -2.05 -6.14 11.57
N LEU A 153 -2.47 -7.31 12.09
CA LEU A 153 -1.97 -7.78 13.37
C LEU A 153 -0.86 -8.81 13.19
N SER A 154 0.30 -8.53 13.79
CA SER A 154 1.32 -9.55 14.03
C SER A 154 1.12 -10.18 15.40
N VAL A 155 1.09 -11.51 15.46
CA VAL A 155 0.77 -12.26 16.67
C VAL A 155 1.87 -13.26 17.00
N GLN A 156 2.43 -13.15 18.20
CA GLN A 156 3.24 -14.19 18.82
C GLN A 156 2.40 -14.93 19.85
N ARG A 157 2.20 -16.23 19.63
CA ARG A 157 1.51 -17.09 20.60
C ARG A 157 2.40 -17.38 21.81
N LYS A 158 1.79 -17.65 22.96
CA LYS A 158 2.49 -18.28 24.05
C LYS A 158 2.90 -19.69 23.62
N LYS A 159 4.13 -20.10 23.93
CA LYS A 159 4.47 -21.52 23.85
C LYS A 159 3.54 -22.25 24.81
N ASN A 160 2.74 -23.16 24.29
CA ASN A 160 2.15 -24.18 25.12
C ASN A 160 3.32 -25.07 25.56
N ASP A 161 3.74 -24.95 26.80
CA ASP A 161 4.48 -26.03 27.47
C ASP A 161 3.53 -27.21 27.60
N LYS A 162 3.34 -27.95 26.51
CA LYS A 162 2.91 -29.33 26.64
C LYS A 162 4.08 -30.06 27.28
N LYS A 163 3.99 -30.25 28.58
CA LYS A 163 4.66 -31.35 29.23
C LYS A 163 4.09 -32.61 28.60
N ASP A 164 4.91 -33.27 27.80
CA ASP A 164 4.74 -34.68 27.54
C ASP A 164 4.94 -35.48 28.85
#